data_9b34dca0f7acc117ae476e0f3fc24c48
#
_entry.id   9b34dca0f7acc117ae476e0f3fc24c48
#
_cell.length_a   1.000
_cell.length_b   1.000
_cell.length_c   1.000
_cell.angle_alpha   90.00
_cell.angle_beta   90.00
_cell.angle_gamma   90.00
#
_symmetry.space_group_name_H-M   'P 1'
#
loop_
_entity.id
_entity.type
_entity.pdbx_description
1 polymer ?
#
loop_
_entity_poly.entity_id
_entity_poly.type
_entity_poly.pdbx_seq_one_letter_code
_entity_poly.pdbx_strand_id
1 'polypeptide(L)'
;VNDAPERHYIPQGKFGQAETRVFVPIAEQRRDCGGETGVRIIVGITGASGAIYGLRLLERLRNRQDAEIHLVLTRSGEKTLYLETGQMAADVKKLADFWYPLEDIACRLASGSYPTDAMVISPCSIHTMSAIANGISSNLLVRAADVALKEKRKLILLVRESPLHLGHLRNMTALAEMGAIIAPPIPGFYNHPQTVMDIVDHSIDRVLDLIGIPDAQVRRWEGAEK
;
A
#
# COMPACT_ATOMS: atom_id res chain seq x y z
N VAL A 1 54.13 -39.07 -13.00
CA VAL A 1 53.22 -39.22 -11.85
C VAL A 1 52.23 -38.07 -12.01
N ASN A 2 51.09 -38.38 -12.58
CA ASN A 2 49.98 -37.46 -12.80
C ASN A 2 49.04 -37.56 -11.58
N ASP A 3 48.90 -36.50 -10.83
CA ASP A 3 47.79 -36.32 -9.88
C ASP A 3 46.79 -35.31 -10.48
N ALA A 4 45.66 -35.81 -10.94
CA ALA A 4 44.52 -35.01 -11.30
C ALA A 4 43.67 -34.81 -10.01
N PRO A 5 43.14 -33.60 -9.74
CA PRO A 5 42.30 -33.38 -8.56
C PRO A 5 40.95 -34.05 -8.72
N GLU A 6 40.56 -34.81 -7.70
CA GLU A 6 39.25 -35.44 -7.55
C GLU A 6 38.14 -34.39 -7.60
N ARG A 7 37.19 -34.58 -8.52
CA ARG A 7 35.93 -33.82 -8.55
C ARG A 7 35.04 -34.33 -7.42
N HIS A 8 34.87 -33.54 -6.40
CA HIS A 8 33.83 -33.79 -5.40
C HIS A 8 32.47 -33.73 -6.06
N TYR A 9 31.83 -34.89 -6.13
CA TYR A 9 30.41 -35.04 -6.50
C TYR A 9 29.55 -34.42 -5.38
N ILE A 10 28.83 -33.33 -5.69
CA ILE A 10 27.80 -32.75 -4.83
C ILE A 10 26.52 -33.53 -5.10
N PRO A 11 25.98 -34.29 -4.12
CA PRO A 11 24.69 -34.96 -4.32
C PRO A 11 23.62 -33.89 -4.53
N GLN A 12 22.85 -34.04 -5.61
CA GLN A 12 21.63 -33.25 -5.79
C GLN A 12 20.67 -33.57 -4.65
N GLY A 13 20.70 -32.78 -3.60
CA GLY A 13 19.70 -32.76 -2.55
C GLY A 13 18.35 -32.49 -3.21
N LYS A 14 17.39 -33.37 -2.96
CA LYS A 14 15.98 -33.15 -3.29
C LYS A 14 15.60 -31.77 -2.82
N PHE A 15 15.28 -30.88 -3.75
CA PHE A 15 14.59 -29.64 -3.44
C PHE A 15 13.32 -30.05 -2.70
N GLY A 16 13.29 -29.77 -1.39
CA GLY A 16 12.10 -29.91 -0.60
C GLY A 16 10.98 -29.18 -1.31
N GLN A 17 9.84 -29.84 -1.44
CA GLN A 17 8.63 -29.23 -1.98
C GLN A 17 8.44 -27.92 -1.23
N ALA A 18 8.69 -26.79 -1.92
CA ALA A 18 8.23 -25.51 -1.48
C ALA A 18 6.74 -25.70 -1.25
N GLU A 19 6.29 -25.62 0.00
CA GLU A 19 4.87 -25.50 0.30
C GLU A 19 4.36 -24.37 -0.57
N THR A 20 3.62 -24.75 -1.61
CA THR A 20 2.85 -23.84 -2.44
C THR A 20 1.84 -23.25 -1.47
N ARG A 21 2.20 -22.12 -0.82
CA ARG A 21 1.25 -21.38 0.00
C ARG A 21 0.14 -20.97 -0.91
N VAL A 22 -0.91 -21.76 -0.88
CA VAL A 22 -2.15 -21.55 -1.59
C VAL A 22 -2.61 -20.15 -1.21
N PHE A 23 -2.68 -19.30 -2.20
CA PHE A 23 -3.39 -18.05 -2.15
C PHE A 23 -4.83 -18.35 -1.69
N VAL A 24 -5.15 -18.03 -0.45
CA VAL A 24 -6.51 -18.21 0.09
C VAL A 24 -7.25 -16.90 -0.11
N PRO A 25 -8.19 -16.82 -1.04
CA PRO A 25 -9.12 -15.70 -1.10
C PRO A 25 -9.94 -15.72 0.19
N ILE A 26 -9.96 -14.61 0.94
CA ILE A 26 -10.89 -14.46 2.08
C ILE A 26 -12.35 -14.37 1.57
N ALA A 27 -12.54 -14.39 0.28
CA ALA A 27 -13.79 -14.10 -0.43
C ALA A 27 -14.63 -15.34 -0.78
N GLU A 28 -14.84 -16.28 0.16
CA GLU A 28 -15.97 -17.24 -0.04
C GLU A 28 -17.36 -16.61 0.20
N GLN A 29 -17.46 -15.30 0.48
CA GLN A 29 -18.75 -14.65 0.75
C GLN A 29 -19.07 -13.40 -0.09
N ARG A 30 -18.23 -12.97 -1.02
CA ARG A 30 -18.62 -11.95 -1.99
C ARG A 30 -19.11 -12.63 -3.26
N ARG A 31 -20.40 -12.49 -3.52
CA ARG A 31 -21.11 -12.97 -4.71
C ARG A 31 -20.39 -12.51 -5.97
N ASP A 32 -20.31 -13.40 -6.96
CA ASP A 32 -20.08 -13.10 -8.36
C ASP A 32 -20.97 -11.92 -8.78
N CYS A 33 -20.46 -10.70 -8.67
CA CYS A 33 -21.07 -9.54 -9.28
C CYS A 33 -20.69 -9.55 -10.75
N GLY A 34 -21.41 -10.34 -11.53
CA GLY A 34 -21.41 -10.24 -12.98
C GLY A 34 -21.92 -8.87 -13.38
N GLY A 35 -21.03 -8.07 -13.98
CA GLY A 35 -21.39 -6.81 -14.65
C GLY A 35 -21.15 -5.56 -13.80
N GLU A 36 -20.11 -4.87 -14.17
CA GLU A 36 -19.51 -3.61 -13.75
C GLU A 36 -18.30 -3.81 -12.84
N THR A 37 -17.13 -3.54 -13.42
CA THR A 37 -15.81 -3.75 -12.80
C THR A 37 -15.65 -2.80 -11.62
N GLY A 38 -15.74 -3.32 -10.42
CA GLY A 38 -15.39 -2.60 -9.19
C GLY A 38 -13.96 -2.06 -9.27
N VAL A 39 -13.71 -0.95 -8.56
CA VAL A 39 -12.41 -0.27 -8.55
C VAL A 39 -11.39 -1.13 -7.78
N ARG A 40 -10.24 -1.44 -8.40
CA ARG A 40 -9.15 -2.22 -7.78
C ARG A 40 -8.12 -1.32 -7.14
N ILE A 41 -8.01 -1.41 -5.83
CA ILE A 41 -7.12 -0.55 -5.06
C ILE A 41 -6.04 -1.38 -4.36
N ILE A 42 -4.78 -1.00 -4.59
CA ILE A 42 -3.66 -1.54 -3.81
C ILE A 42 -3.45 -0.63 -2.59
N VAL A 43 -3.48 -1.21 -1.40
CA VAL A 43 -3.15 -0.53 -0.15
C VAL A 43 -1.83 -1.07 0.39
N GLY A 44 -0.85 -0.20 0.52
CA GLY A 44 0.44 -0.49 1.15
C GLY A 44 0.51 0.11 2.55
N ILE A 45 0.98 -0.65 3.55
CA ILE A 45 1.23 -0.13 4.90
C ILE A 45 2.68 -0.36 5.26
N THR A 46 3.39 0.73 5.61
CA THR A 46 4.81 0.68 5.96
C THR A 46 5.06 1.04 7.41
N GLY A 47 6.32 0.98 7.85
CA GLY A 47 6.69 1.17 9.26
C GLY A 47 6.82 2.62 9.72
N ALA A 48 6.35 3.60 8.97
CA ALA A 48 6.23 4.98 9.48
C ALA A 48 5.11 5.04 10.53
N SER A 49 5.23 5.94 11.49
CA SER A 49 4.15 6.22 12.45
C SER A 49 2.92 6.76 11.72
N GLY A 50 1.73 6.51 12.25
CA GLY A 50 0.45 6.81 11.61
C GLY A 50 -0.15 5.59 10.91
N ALA A 51 0.10 4.38 11.41
CA ALA A 51 -0.53 3.14 10.94
C ALA A 51 -2.06 3.22 10.94
N ILE A 52 -2.62 4.07 11.80
CA ILE A 52 -4.06 4.36 11.87
C ILE A 52 -4.64 4.86 10.53
N TYR A 53 -3.88 5.62 9.73
CA TYR A 53 -4.35 6.09 8.42
C TYR A 53 -4.55 4.93 7.44
N GLY A 54 -3.61 3.96 7.41
CA GLY A 54 -3.74 2.75 6.59
C GLY A 54 -4.89 1.87 7.03
N LEU A 55 -5.03 1.66 8.35
CA LEU A 55 -6.15 0.91 8.93
C LEU A 55 -7.49 1.56 8.55
N ARG A 56 -7.62 2.88 8.76
CA ARG A 56 -8.86 3.59 8.47
C ARG A 56 -9.20 3.60 6.98
N LEU A 57 -8.21 3.69 6.11
CA LEU A 57 -8.42 3.54 4.66
C LEU A 57 -9.01 2.16 4.32
N LEU A 58 -8.45 1.08 4.89
CA LEU A 58 -8.97 -0.27 4.68
C LEU A 58 -10.40 -0.41 5.17
N GLU A 59 -10.72 0.10 6.36
CA GLU A 59 -12.09 0.09 6.92
C GLU A 59 -13.08 0.81 6.00
N ARG A 60 -12.72 2.00 5.50
CA ARG A 60 -13.57 2.78 4.60
C ARG A 60 -13.79 2.08 3.27
N LEU A 61 -12.73 1.51 2.67
CA LEU A 61 -12.83 0.74 1.44
C LEU A 61 -13.63 -0.55 1.63
N ARG A 62 -13.47 -1.25 2.77
CA ARG A 62 -14.19 -2.50 3.07
C ARG A 62 -15.70 -2.30 3.15
N ASN A 63 -16.15 -1.15 3.59
CA ASN A 63 -17.58 -0.81 3.66
C ASN A 63 -18.21 -0.56 2.27
N ARG A 64 -17.39 -0.54 1.21
CA ARG A 64 -17.86 -0.36 -0.17
C ARG A 64 -18.02 -1.71 -0.87
N GLN A 65 -19.08 -1.84 -1.65
CA GLN A 65 -19.33 -3.06 -2.44
C GLN A 65 -18.61 -3.05 -3.79
N ASP A 66 -18.23 -1.87 -4.25
CA ASP A 66 -17.61 -1.60 -5.56
C ASP A 66 -16.07 -1.52 -5.52
N ALA A 67 -15.42 -1.83 -4.39
CA ALA A 67 -13.97 -1.82 -4.24
C ALA A 67 -13.41 -3.23 -4.03
N GLU A 68 -12.40 -3.60 -4.84
CA GLU A 68 -11.56 -4.80 -4.64
C GLU A 68 -10.22 -4.36 -4.02
N ILE A 69 -9.93 -4.83 -2.82
CA ILE A 69 -8.82 -4.36 -1.99
C ILE A 69 -7.67 -5.38 -2.02
N HIS A 70 -6.49 -4.92 -2.46
CA HIS A 70 -5.24 -5.67 -2.45
C HIS A 70 -4.29 -5.08 -1.41
N LEU A 71 -3.94 -5.85 -0.38
CA LEU A 71 -3.11 -5.38 0.73
C LEU A 71 -1.69 -5.93 0.67
N VAL A 72 -0.71 -5.03 0.84
CA VAL A 72 0.70 -5.38 1.06
C VAL A 72 1.18 -4.69 2.34
N LEU A 73 1.57 -5.48 3.35
CA LEU A 73 2.16 -4.98 4.59
C LEU A 73 3.67 -5.24 4.62
N THR A 74 4.46 -4.23 5.00
CA THR A 74 5.86 -4.48 5.35
C THR A 74 5.98 -5.05 6.76
N ARG A 75 7.05 -5.78 7.06
CA ARG A 75 7.31 -6.31 8.42
C ARG A 75 7.36 -5.20 9.47
N SER A 76 7.95 -4.05 9.14
CA SER A 76 7.94 -2.87 10.01
C SER A 76 6.53 -2.27 10.12
N GLY A 77 5.74 -2.33 9.05
CA GLY A 77 4.33 -1.90 9.05
C GLY A 77 3.47 -2.74 9.99
N GLU A 78 3.61 -4.07 9.98
CA GLU A 78 2.93 -4.97 10.92
C GLU A 78 3.28 -4.63 12.39
N LYS A 79 4.57 -4.38 12.66
CA LYS A 79 5.03 -4.01 14.00
C LYS A 79 4.48 -2.65 14.45
N THR A 80 4.56 -1.63 13.60
CA THR A 80 4.06 -0.27 13.92
C THR A 80 2.55 -0.28 14.12
N LEU A 81 1.82 -1.00 13.26
CA LEU A 81 0.38 -1.17 13.38
C LEU A 81 -0.02 -1.71 14.76
N TYR A 82 0.64 -2.79 15.22
CA TYR A 82 0.37 -3.34 16.53
C TYR A 82 0.70 -2.36 17.67
N LEU A 83 1.87 -1.71 17.61
CA LEU A 83 2.31 -0.78 18.65
C LEU A 83 1.41 0.46 18.78
N GLU A 84 0.88 0.96 17.67
CA GLU A 84 0.08 2.19 17.68
C GLU A 84 -1.43 1.96 17.84
N THR A 85 -1.94 0.83 17.36
CA THR A 85 -3.40 0.59 17.31
C THR A 85 -3.84 -0.63 18.12
N GLY A 86 -2.91 -1.47 18.58
CA GLY A 86 -3.22 -2.75 19.20
C GLY A 86 -3.74 -3.82 18.23
N GLN A 87 -3.90 -3.50 16.95
CA GLN A 87 -4.45 -4.40 15.95
C GLN A 87 -3.39 -5.40 15.48
N MET A 88 -3.77 -6.67 15.41
CA MET A 88 -2.91 -7.71 14.85
C MET A 88 -2.95 -7.67 13.30
N ALA A 89 -1.80 -7.88 12.67
CA ALA A 89 -1.74 -7.96 11.21
C ALA A 89 -2.72 -8.97 10.61
N ALA A 90 -2.97 -10.09 11.30
CA ALA A 90 -3.93 -11.11 10.88
C ALA A 90 -5.37 -10.57 10.79
N ASP A 91 -5.75 -9.65 11.68
CA ASP A 91 -7.10 -9.07 11.67
C ASP A 91 -7.21 -7.99 10.60
N VAL A 92 -6.18 -7.18 10.42
CA VAL A 92 -6.13 -6.17 9.36
C VAL A 92 -6.14 -6.80 7.97
N LYS A 93 -5.49 -7.94 7.78
CA LYS A 93 -5.53 -8.72 6.53
C LYS A 93 -6.96 -9.14 6.14
N LYS A 94 -7.87 -9.33 7.12
CA LYS A 94 -9.28 -9.67 6.88
C LYS A 94 -10.09 -8.51 6.27
N LEU A 95 -9.59 -7.28 6.37
CA LEU A 95 -10.22 -6.11 5.76
C LEU A 95 -9.99 -6.04 4.24
N ALA A 96 -9.03 -6.79 3.71
CA ALA A 96 -8.73 -6.84 2.29
C ALA A 96 -9.37 -8.08 1.63
N ASP A 97 -9.66 -7.99 0.33
CA ASP A 97 -10.10 -9.15 -0.46
C ASP A 97 -8.91 -10.07 -0.75
N PHE A 98 -7.72 -9.48 -0.94
CA PHE A 98 -6.48 -10.19 -1.17
C PHE A 98 -5.34 -9.55 -0.37
N TRP A 99 -4.49 -10.35 0.24
CA TRP A 99 -3.25 -9.88 0.82
C TRP A 99 -2.07 -10.68 0.26
N TYR A 100 -0.91 -10.03 0.19
CA TYR A 100 0.29 -10.60 -0.44
C TYR A 100 1.48 -10.54 0.51
N PRO A 101 2.28 -11.63 0.59
CA PRO A 101 3.58 -11.58 1.24
C PRO A 101 4.48 -10.53 0.57
N LEU A 102 5.28 -9.83 1.37
CA LEU A 102 6.16 -8.77 0.87
C LEU A 102 7.20 -9.28 -0.14
N GLU A 103 7.57 -10.54 -0.01
CA GLU A 103 8.57 -11.23 -0.83
C GLU A 103 8.00 -11.85 -2.12
N ASP A 104 6.67 -11.85 -2.29
CA ASP A 104 6.01 -12.47 -3.45
C ASP A 104 6.04 -11.57 -4.69
N ILE A 105 7.22 -11.45 -5.29
CA ILE A 105 7.42 -10.69 -6.53
C ILE A 105 6.85 -11.39 -7.78
N ALA A 106 6.37 -12.62 -7.66
CA ALA A 106 5.76 -13.38 -8.75
C ALA A 106 4.24 -13.19 -8.82
N CYS A 107 3.63 -12.51 -7.86
CA CYS A 107 2.18 -12.28 -7.84
C CYS A 107 1.72 -11.28 -8.92
N ARG A 108 0.41 -11.24 -9.13
CA ARG A 108 -0.23 -10.39 -10.15
C ARG A 108 0.09 -8.88 -10.01
N LEU A 109 0.30 -8.38 -8.80
CA LEU A 109 0.61 -6.95 -8.56
C LEU A 109 1.99 -6.54 -9.10
N ALA A 110 2.90 -7.48 -9.31
CA ALA A 110 4.22 -7.23 -9.87
C ALA A 110 4.20 -7.07 -11.41
N SER A 111 3.06 -7.32 -12.05
CA SER A 111 2.88 -7.26 -13.50
C SER A 111 2.00 -6.08 -13.93
N GLY A 112 2.44 -5.33 -14.95
CA GLY A 112 1.65 -4.27 -15.55
C GLY A 112 0.40 -4.75 -16.29
N SER A 113 0.37 -6.02 -16.71
CA SER A 113 -0.80 -6.62 -17.38
C SER A 113 -2.00 -6.83 -16.45
N TYR A 114 -1.79 -6.87 -15.13
CA TYR A 114 -2.90 -6.93 -14.18
C TYR A 114 -3.44 -5.51 -13.94
N PRO A 115 -4.68 -5.20 -14.31
CA PRO A 115 -5.22 -3.85 -14.20
C PRO A 115 -5.55 -3.53 -12.74
N THR A 116 -5.08 -2.36 -12.27
CA THR A 116 -5.45 -1.75 -10.99
C THR A 116 -5.70 -0.26 -11.23
N ASP A 117 -6.61 0.34 -10.50
CA ASP A 117 -7.05 1.73 -10.72
C ASP A 117 -6.20 2.72 -9.93
N ALA A 118 -5.79 2.33 -8.72
CA ALA A 118 -4.94 3.16 -7.89
C ALA A 118 -4.12 2.32 -6.90
N MET A 119 -3.03 2.91 -6.42
CA MET A 119 -2.24 2.41 -5.30
C MET A 119 -2.06 3.53 -4.27
N VAL A 120 -2.33 3.21 -3.01
CA VAL A 120 -2.14 4.11 -1.87
C VAL A 120 -1.16 3.47 -0.89
N ILE A 121 -0.09 4.20 -0.53
CA ILE A 121 0.82 3.77 0.53
C ILE A 121 0.58 4.65 1.76
N SER A 122 -0.02 4.08 2.78
CA SER A 122 -0.49 4.80 3.97
C SER A 122 -0.24 4.02 5.28
N PRO A 123 0.67 4.48 6.13
CA PRO A 123 1.63 5.55 5.90
C PRO A 123 2.77 5.11 4.96
N CYS A 124 3.41 6.07 4.30
CA CYS A 124 4.60 5.84 3.48
C CYS A 124 5.87 6.28 4.22
N SER A 125 6.75 5.33 4.52
CA SER A 125 8.04 5.61 5.15
C SER A 125 9.03 6.22 4.16
N ILE A 126 9.99 6.98 4.67
CA ILE A 126 11.08 7.53 3.87
C ILE A 126 11.86 6.44 3.13
N HIS A 127 12.09 5.29 3.78
CA HIS A 127 12.74 4.16 3.13
C HIS A 127 11.97 3.72 1.86
N THR A 128 10.65 3.52 1.98
CA THR A 128 9.80 3.10 0.86
C THR A 128 9.74 4.19 -0.22
N MET A 129 9.52 5.44 0.18
CA MET A 129 9.50 6.59 -0.72
C MET A 129 10.82 6.71 -1.52
N SER A 130 11.95 6.61 -0.83
CA SER A 130 13.27 6.71 -1.45
C SER A 130 13.55 5.54 -2.40
N ALA A 131 13.13 4.32 -2.06
CA ALA A 131 13.26 3.16 -2.93
C ALA A 131 12.46 3.34 -4.22
N ILE A 132 11.21 3.81 -4.14
CA ILE A 132 10.38 4.10 -5.32
C ILE A 132 11.01 5.20 -6.17
N ALA A 133 11.47 6.31 -5.56
CA ALA A 133 12.07 7.44 -6.27
C ALA A 133 13.32 7.06 -7.06
N ASN A 134 14.05 6.03 -6.62
CA ASN A 134 15.29 5.56 -7.25
C ASN A 134 15.11 4.26 -8.05
N GLY A 135 13.87 3.79 -8.27
CA GLY A 135 13.60 2.59 -9.06
C GLY A 135 14.13 1.29 -8.43
N ILE A 136 14.28 1.25 -7.10
CA ILE A 136 14.81 0.09 -6.38
C ILE A 136 13.64 -0.85 -6.05
N SER A 137 13.47 -1.91 -6.85
CA SER A 137 12.37 -2.90 -6.69
C SER A 137 12.77 -4.05 -5.77
N SER A 138 13.08 -3.76 -4.51
CA SER A 138 13.60 -4.73 -3.54
C SER A 138 12.53 -5.66 -2.94
N ASN A 139 11.26 -5.37 -3.11
CA ASN A 139 10.14 -6.15 -2.59
C ASN A 139 8.86 -5.84 -3.38
N LEU A 140 7.80 -6.61 -3.12
CA LEU A 140 6.52 -6.47 -3.81
C LEU A 140 5.92 -5.06 -3.70
N LEU A 141 5.97 -4.43 -2.52
CA LEU A 141 5.36 -3.12 -2.32
C LEU A 141 5.97 -2.07 -3.25
N VAL A 142 7.31 -2.01 -3.29
CA VAL A 142 8.02 -1.07 -4.16
C VAL A 142 7.85 -1.44 -5.62
N ARG A 143 7.84 -2.75 -5.96
CA ARG A 143 7.59 -3.20 -7.33
C ARG A 143 6.18 -2.83 -7.80
N ALA A 144 5.14 -2.98 -6.97
CA ALA A 144 3.79 -2.59 -7.32
C ALA A 144 3.68 -1.07 -7.54
N ALA A 145 4.39 -0.26 -6.74
CA ALA A 145 4.46 1.19 -6.94
C ALA A 145 5.17 1.56 -8.26
N ASP A 146 6.27 0.89 -8.61
CA ASP A 146 6.95 1.03 -9.90
C ASP A 146 6.02 0.66 -11.06
N VAL A 147 5.25 -0.44 -10.92
CA VAL A 147 4.23 -0.82 -11.90
C VAL A 147 3.16 0.27 -12.03
N ALA A 148 2.65 0.81 -10.92
CA ALA A 148 1.66 1.89 -10.97
C ALA A 148 2.19 3.11 -11.75
N LEU A 149 3.43 3.53 -11.50
CA LEU A 149 4.06 4.66 -12.20
C LEU A 149 4.25 4.38 -13.69
N LYS A 150 4.83 3.23 -14.06
CA LYS A 150 5.11 2.92 -15.47
C LYS A 150 3.83 2.73 -16.30
N GLU A 151 2.74 2.25 -15.70
CA GLU A 151 1.43 2.10 -16.32
C GLU A 151 0.56 3.37 -16.23
N LYS A 152 1.12 4.48 -15.72
CA LYS A 152 0.43 5.76 -15.55
C LYS A 152 -0.83 5.68 -14.68
N ARG A 153 -0.82 4.76 -13.70
CA ARG A 153 -1.88 4.61 -12.72
C ARG A 153 -1.67 5.54 -11.55
N LYS A 154 -2.73 5.86 -10.82
CA LYS A 154 -2.65 6.74 -9.63
C LYS A 154 -1.80 6.08 -8.54
N LEU A 155 -0.74 6.74 -8.11
CA LEU A 155 0.07 6.36 -6.95
C LEU A 155 0.01 7.50 -5.94
N ILE A 156 -0.57 7.25 -4.76
CA ILE A 156 -0.71 8.21 -3.68
C ILE A 156 0.17 7.78 -2.51
N LEU A 157 1.05 8.68 -2.06
CA LEU A 157 2.01 8.42 -1.00
C LEU A 157 1.70 9.33 0.19
N LEU A 158 1.17 8.77 1.28
CA LEU A 158 1.00 9.48 2.55
C LEU A 158 2.34 9.49 3.29
N VAL A 159 3.27 10.27 2.77
CA VAL A 159 4.63 10.34 3.32
C VAL A 159 4.57 10.90 4.74
N ARG A 160 5.13 10.14 5.69
CA ARG A 160 5.17 10.57 7.08
C ARG A 160 6.62 10.62 7.58
N GLU A 161 7.12 11.83 7.74
CA GLU A 161 8.44 12.15 8.30
C GLU A 161 8.49 13.61 8.76
N SER A 162 9.22 13.86 9.84
CA SER A 162 9.49 15.20 10.33
C SER A 162 10.73 15.19 11.25
N PRO A 163 11.69 16.14 11.09
CA PRO A 163 11.81 17.13 10.01
C PRO A 163 12.26 16.50 8.69
N LEU A 164 12.06 17.21 7.59
CA LEU A 164 12.52 16.81 6.27
C LEU A 164 13.89 17.42 5.94
N HIS A 165 14.85 16.60 5.51
CA HIS A 165 16.09 17.09 4.93
C HIS A 165 16.03 17.15 3.39
N LEU A 166 17.00 17.82 2.78
CA LEU A 166 17.03 18.07 1.33
C LEU A 166 16.89 16.77 0.48
N GLY A 167 17.47 15.66 0.90
CA GLY A 167 17.34 14.38 0.20
C GLY A 167 15.89 13.89 0.14
N HIS A 168 15.12 14.05 1.24
CA HIS A 168 13.70 13.70 1.26
C HIS A 168 12.92 14.58 0.27
N LEU A 169 13.18 15.89 0.27
CA LEU A 169 12.51 16.84 -0.63
C LEU A 169 12.82 16.54 -2.11
N ARG A 170 14.08 16.20 -2.44
CA ARG A 170 14.46 15.81 -3.79
C ARG A 170 13.74 14.53 -4.26
N ASN A 171 13.63 13.53 -3.39
CA ASN A 171 12.90 12.31 -3.70
C ASN A 171 11.40 12.56 -3.90
N MET A 172 10.79 13.44 -3.09
CA MET A 172 9.40 13.87 -3.27
C MET A 172 9.21 14.59 -4.61
N THR A 173 10.12 15.49 -4.97
CA THR A 173 10.09 16.18 -6.26
C THR A 173 10.17 15.20 -7.42
N ALA A 174 11.16 14.29 -7.40
CA ALA A 174 11.31 13.29 -8.45
C ALA A 174 10.06 12.41 -8.60
N LEU A 175 9.46 11.99 -7.49
CA LEU A 175 8.22 11.20 -7.51
C LEU A 175 7.03 11.99 -8.07
N ALA A 176 6.92 13.27 -7.73
CA ALA A 176 5.87 14.14 -8.26
C ALA A 176 6.04 14.35 -9.79
N GLU A 177 7.27 14.53 -10.28
CA GLU A 177 7.61 14.59 -11.70
C GLU A 177 7.27 13.30 -12.44
N MET A 178 7.43 12.13 -11.80
CA MET A 178 7.01 10.84 -12.34
C MET A 178 5.49 10.63 -12.33
N GLY A 179 4.72 11.51 -11.66
CA GLY A 179 3.27 11.46 -11.60
C GLY A 179 2.69 10.87 -10.31
N ALA A 180 3.51 10.61 -9.29
CA ALA A 180 2.99 10.24 -7.97
C ALA A 180 2.37 11.46 -7.27
N ILE A 181 1.33 11.22 -6.48
CA ILE A 181 0.71 12.22 -5.63
C ILE A 181 1.34 12.14 -4.24
N ILE A 182 2.08 13.17 -3.85
CA ILE A 182 2.66 13.28 -2.51
C ILE A 182 1.64 13.93 -1.61
N ALA A 183 1.05 13.14 -0.71
CA ALA A 183 -0.06 13.55 0.16
C ALA A 183 0.27 13.28 1.64
N PRO A 184 1.18 14.03 2.26
CA PRO A 184 1.43 13.91 3.69
C PRO A 184 0.13 14.12 4.49
N PRO A 185 -0.13 13.33 5.55
CA PRO A 185 -1.34 13.48 6.35
C PRO A 185 -1.24 14.71 7.27
N ILE A 186 -1.34 15.89 6.68
CA ILE A 186 -1.27 17.17 7.38
C ILE A 186 -2.67 17.56 7.85
N PRO A 187 -2.87 17.84 9.15
CA PRO A 187 -4.17 18.23 9.70
C PRO A 187 -4.77 19.46 9.04
N GLY A 188 -6.03 19.40 8.63
CA GLY A 188 -6.83 20.55 8.25
C GLY A 188 -7.75 20.94 9.41
N PHE A 189 -7.77 22.24 9.78
CA PHE A 189 -8.57 22.72 10.92
C PHE A 189 -9.82 23.50 10.51
N TYR A 190 -10.01 23.76 9.22
CA TYR A 190 -11.16 24.51 8.70
C TYR A 190 -12.49 23.75 8.86
N ASN A 191 -12.45 22.43 9.05
CA ASN A 191 -13.61 21.59 9.31
C ASN A 191 -13.92 21.41 10.82
N HIS A 192 -13.20 22.15 11.70
CA HIS A 192 -13.37 22.14 13.15
C HIS A 192 -13.33 20.75 13.79
N PRO A 193 -12.23 19.95 13.61
CA PRO A 193 -12.13 18.62 14.18
C PRO A 193 -12.22 18.65 15.71
N GLN A 194 -13.00 17.75 16.30
CA GLN A 194 -13.18 17.64 17.75
C GLN A 194 -12.33 16.52 18.35
N THR A 195 -11.98 15.55 17.54
CA THR A 195 -11.21 14.37 17.93
C THR A 195 -10.03 14.14 17.00
N VAL A 196 -9.06 13.33 17.44
CA VAL A 196 -7.97 12.87 16.58
C VAL A 196 -8.50 12.07 15.39
N MET A 197 -9.58 11.31 15.60
CA MET A 197 -10.18 10.52 14.52
C MET A 197 -10.80 11.41 13.44
N ASP A 198 -11.33 12.58 13.77
CA ASP A 198 -11.84 13.52 12.76
C ASP A 198 -10.71 13.99 11.82
N ILE A 199 -9.49 14.17 12.36
CA ILE A 199 -8.30 14.52 11.57
C ILE A 199 -7.88 13.36 10.67
N VAL A 200 -7.91 12.14 11.20
CA VAL A 200 -7.60 10.92 10.44
C VAL A 200 -8.62 10.74 9.32
N ASP A 201 -9.91 10.81 9.64
CA ASP A 201 -11.00 10.65 8.67
C ASP A 201 -10.93 11.70 7.57
N HIS A 202 -10.71 12.97 7.90
CA HIS A 202 -10.54 14.03 6.91
C HIS A 202 -9.37 13.74 5.95
N SER A 203 -8.24 13.22 6.46
CA SER A 203 -7.10 12.86 5.62
C SER A 203 -7.46 11.69 4.67
N ILE A 204 -8.20 10.70 5.16
CA ILE A 204 -8.63 9.54 4.37
C ILE A 204 -9.69 9.95 3.34
N ASP A 205 -10.61 10.83 3.68
CA ASP A 205 -11.59 11.39 2.74
C ASP A 205 -10.90 12.05 1.55
N ARG A 206 -9.82 12.82 1.80
CA ARG A 206 -9.02 13.40 0.73
C ARG A 206 -8.32 12.34 -0.13
N VAL A 207 -7.87 11.24 0.45
CA VAL A 207 -7.31 10.11 -0.30
C VAL A 207 -8.38 9.44 -1.17
N LEU A 208 -9.58 9.22 -0.63
CA LEU A 208 -10.70 8.67 -1.40
C LEU A 208 -11.10 9.56 -2.59
N ASP A 209 -11.11 10.88 -2.41
CA ASP A 209 -11.31 11.82 -3.51
C ASP A 209 -10.20 11.69 -4.60
N LEU A 210 -8.93 11.60 -4.18
CA LEU A 210 -7.80 11.50 -5.10
C LEU A 210 -7.84 10.21 -5.94
N ILE A 211 -8.27 9.11 -5.35
CA ILE A 211 -8.42 7.85 -6.11
C ILE A 211 -9.68 7.83 -6.98
N GLY A 212 -10.59 8.79 -6.80
CA GLY A 212 -11.82 8.89 -7.59
C GLY A 212 -12.99 8.11 -7.00
N ILE A 213 -12.96 7.86 -5.70
CA ILE A 213 -14.02 7.18 -4.95
C ILE A 213 -14.56 8.16 -3.87
N PRO A 214 -15.27 9.21 -4.25
CA PRO A 214 -15.75 10.20 -3.29
C PRO A 214 -16.73 9.55 -2.31
N ASP A 215 -16.59 9.91 -1.03
CA ASP A 215 -17.54 9.51 0.00
C ASP A 215 -18.52 10.66 0.25
N ALA A 216 -19.81 10.34 0.32
CA ALA A 216 -20.86 11.32 0.55
C ALA A 216 -20.81 11.95 1.95
N GLN A 217 -20.07 11.35 2.89
CA GLN A 217 -19.93 11.84 4.27
C GLN A 217 -18.83 12.89 4.43
N VAL A 218 -18.07 13.18 3.37
CA VAL A 218 -16.95 14.16 3.41
C VAL A 218 -17.49 15.56 3.58
N ARG A 219 -17.12 16.23 4.67
CA ARG A 219 -17.35 17.68 4.81
C ARG A 219 -16.45 18.44 3.87
N ARG A 220 -17.04 19.05 2.85
CA ARG A 220 -16.32 19.88 1.87
C ARG A 220 -16.35 21.34 2.30
N TRP A 221 -15.29 22.07 1.99
CA TRP A 221 -15.29 23.50 2.14
C TRP A 221 -16.15 24.14 1.05
N GLU A 222 -17.24 24.79 1.46
CA GLU A 222 -18.19 25.47 0.55
C GLU A 222 -18.00 26.99 0.53
N GLY A 223 -16.94 27.48 1.16
CA GLY A 223 -16.68 28.91 1.33
C GLY A 223 -17.04 29.40 2.73
N ALA A 224 -16.66 30.63 3.06
CA ALA A 224 -17.11 31.30 4.28
C ALA A 224 -18.59 31.71 4.09
N GLU A 225 -19.44 31.31 5.01
CA GLU A 225 -20.80 31.90 5.08
C GLU A 225 -20.67 33.42 5.21
N LYS A 226 -21.41 34.17 4.38
CA LYS A 226 -21.43 35.62 4.39
C LYS A 226 -22.37 36.10 5.48
#